data_ed220c5fb1182776224d08f91c7d6efc
#
_entry.id   ed220c5fb1182776224d08f91c7d6efc
#
_cell.length_a   1.000
_cell.length_b   1.000
_cell.length_c   1.000
_cell.angle_alpha   90.00
_cell.angle_beta   90.00
_cell.angle_gamma   90.00
#
_symmetry.space_group_name_H-M   'P 1'
#
loop_
_entity.id
_entity.type
_entity.pdbx_description
1 polymer ?
#
loop_
_entity_poly.entity_id
_entity_poly.type
_entity_poly.pdbx_seq_one_letter_code
_entity_poly.pdbx_strand_id
1 'polypeptide(L)'
;MEEMGIPVELMPERLVSSSDVVGRLTAEAATRVGLLAGTPVCAGGVDCVVATLSAGVLETGQHVAVIGTSVNWGVVHEGFPKNRTLVTMPYVKEPLEKCYSYGGASTAGALPRWFRDNFAEREKEAESATGQSSYAALDVAAARIPAGSDGLLVLPYFMGERCPIWDVNARGTILGLTLHHSKAHVYRAILESVAYALRHIVEATETGIQLGKPCTIVGGATKSRLWMQIFADVLGSPI
;
A
#
# COMPACT_ATOMS: atom_id res chain seq x y z
N MET A 1 -14.45 23.69 -8.20
CA MET A 1 -14.41 23.80 -9.66
C MET A 1 -14.26 25.26 -10.07
N GLU A 2 -15.14 26.15 -9.62
CA GLU A 2 -15.00 27.59 -9.86
C GLU A 2 -13.67 28.16 -9.39
N GLU A 3 -13.21 27.77 -8.20
CA GLU A 3 -11.90 28.19 -7.64
C GLU A 3 -10.69 27.72 -8.48
N MET A 4 -10.86 26.68 -9.30
CA MET A 4 -9.82 26.15 -10.18
C MET A 4 -9.96 26.66 -11.63
N GLY A 5 -10.96 27.51 -11.91
CA GLY A 5 -11.23 28.00 -13.26
C GLY A 5 -11.65 26.92 -14.26
N ILE A 6 -12.16 25.77 -13.78
CA ILE A 6 -12.61 24.69 -14.64
C ILE A 6 -14.10 24.89 -14.94
N PRO A 7 -14.48 25.09 -16.22
CA PRO A 7 -15.88 25.24 -16.63
C PRO A 7 -16.70 23.98 -16.26
N VAL A 8 -17.87 24.20 -15.66
CA VAL A 8 -18.75 23.09 -15.23
C VAL A 8 -19.22 22.26 -16.43
N GLU A 9 -19.32 22.88 -17.60
CA GLU A 9 -19.74 22.25 -18.88
C GLU A 9 -18.74 21.17 -19.36
N LEU A 10 -17.51 21.16 -18.83
CA LEU A 10 -16.52 20.12 -19.12
C LEU A 10 -16.75 18.84 -18.29
N MET A 11 -17.66 18.88 -17.30
CA MET A 11 -17.97 17.73 -16.46
C MET A 11 -19.05 16.88 -17.12
N PRO A 12 -19.06 15.55 -16.86
CA PRO A 12 -20.12 14.68 -17.32
C PRO A 12 -21.48 15.15 -16.81
N GLU A 13 -22.47 15.25 -17.71
CA GLU A 13 -23.86 15.61 -17.36
C GLU A 13 -24.51 14.57 -16.44
N ARG A 14 -24.08 13.30 -16.57
CA ARG A 14 -24.60 12.18 -15.82
C ARG A 14 -23.50 11.46 -15.04
N LEU A 15 -23.68 11.40 -13.73
CA LEU A 15 -22.90 10.56 -12.83
C LEU A 15 -23.70 9.30 -12.48
N VAL A 16 -23.03 8.16 -12.42
CA VAL A 16 -23.62 6.86 -12.11
C VAL A 16 -22.78 6.12 -11.09
N SER A 17 -23.37 5.16 -10.38
CA SER A 17 -22.64 4.30 -9.46
C SER A 17 -21.73 3.34 -10.22
N SER A 18 -20.64 2.91 -9.59
CA SER A 18 -19.67 1.98 -10.18
C SER A 18 -20.31 0.66 -10.66
N SER A 19 -21.36 0.20 -9.97
CA SER A 19 -22.12 -1.03 -10.28
C SER A 19 -23.21 -0.83 -11.34
N ASP A 20 -23.53 0.41 -11.71
CA ASP A 20 -24.59 0.67 -12.69
C ASP A 20 -24.19 0.13 -14.07
N VAL A 21 -25.14 -0.51 -14.73
CA VAL A 21 -24.96 -0.98 -16.10
C VAL A 21 -25.07 0.21 -17.04
N VAL A 22 -23.95 0.57 -17.66
CA VAL A 22 -23.84 1.70 -18.60
C VAL A 22 -23.98 1.30 -20.04
N GLY A 23 -23.96 0.01 -20.33
CA GLY A 23 -24.09 -0.53 -21.68
C GLY A 23 -24.07 -2.06 -21.71
N ARG A 24 -24.04 -2.58 -22.94
CA ARG A 24 -23.92 -4.02 -23.19
C ARG A 24 -22.92 -4.24 -24.33
N LEU A 25 -22.17 -5.36 -24.29
CA LEU A 25 -21.21 -5.69 -25.34
C LEU A 25 -21.94 -5.83 -26.70
N THR A 26 -21.41 -5.16 -27.71
CA THR A 26 -21.82 -5.39 -29.10
C THR A 26 -21.33 -6.76 -29.56
N ALA A 27 -21.92 -7.30 -30.62
CA ALA A 27 -21.48 -8.59 -31.18
C ALA A 27 -20.00 -8.57 -31.59
N GLU A 28 -19.53 -7.45 -32.16
CA GLU A 28 -18.13 -7.26 -32.53
C GLU A 28 -17.20 -7.28 -31.32
N ALA A 29 -17.49 -6.49 -30.30
CA ALA A 29 -16.68 -6.44 -29.08
C ALA A 29 -16.68 -7.79 -28.37
N ALA A 30 -17.83 -8.44 -28.26
CA ALA A 30 -17.98 -9.76 -27.66
C ALA A 30 -17.08 -10.82 -28.34
N THR A 31 -17.07 -10.83 -29.67
CA THR A 31 -16.22 -11.74 -30.46
C THR A 31 -14.74 -11.49 -30.20
N ARG A 32 -14.31 -10.22 -30.09
CA ARG A 32 -12.89 -9.86 -29.83
C ARG A 32 -12.39 -10.29 -28.45
N VAL A 33 -13.25 -10.32 -27.45
CA VAL A 33 -12.88 -10.65 -26.06
C VAL A 33 -13.33 -12.04 -25.61
N GLY A 34 -13.97 -12.82 -26.49
CA GLY A 34 -14.42 -14.19 -26.19
C GLY A 34 -15.61 -14.24 -25.23
N LEU A 35 -16.46 -13.22 -25.21
CA LEU A 35 -17.66 -13.15 -24.38
C LEU A 35 -18.94 -13.21 -25.24
N LEU A 36 -20.10 -13.28 -24.57
CA LEU A 36 -21.39 -13.26 -25.25
C LEU A 36 -21.82 -11.83 -25.60
N ALA A 37 -22.40 -11.64 -26.78
CA ALA A 37 -23.06 -10.38 -27.14
C ALA A 37 -24.18 -10.09 -26.12
N GLY A 38 -24.33 -8.82 -25.74
CA GLY A 38 -25.31 -8.41 -24.74
C GLY A 38 -24.85 -8.54 -23.28
N THR A 39 -23.64 -9.03 -23.02
CA THR A 39 -23.06 -9.04 -21.67
C THR A 39 -23.11 -7.63 -21.08
N PRO A 40 -23.65 -7.45 -19.86
CA PRO A 40 -23.69 -6.14 -19.20
C PRO A 40 -22.29 -5.58 -18.95
N VAL A 41 -22.15 -4.27 -19.12
CA VAL A 41 -20.93 -3.51 -18.84
C VAL A 41 -21.25 -2.49 -17.75
N CYS A 42 -20.60 -2.59 -16.60
CA CYS A 42 -20.73 -1.64 -15.50
C CYS A 42 -19.82 -0.42 -15.70
N ALA A 43 -20.16 0.68 -15.03
CA ALA A 43 -19.36 1.91 -15.07
C ALA A 43 -17.92 1.71 -14.57
N GLY A 44 -17.72 0.81 -13.59
CA GLY A 44 -16.42 0.56 -13.00
C GLY A 44 -16.00 1.64 -12.00
N GLY A 45 -14.73 1.62 -11.62
CA GLY A 45 -14.18 2.56 -10.63
C GLY A 45 -12.67 2.73 -10.80
N VAL A 46 -12.10 3.62 -10.00
CA VAL A 46 -10.65 3.81 -9.93
C VAL A 46 -9.98 2.52 -9.46
N ASP A 47 -8.89 2.13 -10.09
CA ASP A 47 -8.20 0.85 -9.90
C ASP A 47 -7.87 0.53 -8.44
N CYS A 48 -7.35 1.49 -7.67
CA CYS A 48 -7.03 1.31 -6.26
C CYS A 48 -8.27 1.02 -5.40
N VAL A 49 -9.43 1.62 -5.74
CA VAL A 49 -10.69 1.39 -5.02
C VAL A 49 -11.29 0.02 -5.37
N VAL A 50 -11.20 -0.37 -6.64
CA VAL A 50 -11.63 -1.70 -7.08
C VAL A 50 -10.72 -2.79 -6.51
N ALA A 51 -9.40 -2.55 -6.45
CA ALA A 51 -8.46 -3.47 -5.81
C ALA A 51 -8.76 -3.64 -4.30
N THR A 52 -9.16 -2.57 -3.62
CA THR A 52 -9.60 -2.62 -2.21
C THR A 52 -10.83 -3.51 -2.04
N LEU A 53 -11.81 -3.39 -2.95
CA LEU A 53 -12.99 -4.25 -2.97
C LEU A 53 -12.59 -5.74 -3.14
N SER A 54 -11.68 -6.04 -4.06
CA SER A 54 -11.21 -7.43 -4.28
C SER A 54 -10.38 -7.99 -3.13
N ALA A 55 -9.80 -7.14 -2.28
CA ALA A 55 -9.15 -7.54 -1.04
C ALA A 55 -10.15 -7.85 0.10
N GLY A 56 -11.47 -7.81 -0.16
CA GLY A 56 -12.53 -8.11 0.81
C GLY A 56 -12.82 -6.97 1.78
N VAL A 57 -12.35 -5.76 1.51
CA VAL A 57 -12.64 -4.57 2.32
C VAL A 57 -13.95 -3.98 1.83
N LEU A 58 -15.04 -4.21 2.57
CA LEU A 58 -16.41 -3.92 2.14
C LEU A 58 -17.14 -2.94 3.05
N GLU A 59 -16.76 -2.91 4.34
CA GLU A 59 -17.50 -2.22 5.36
C GLU A 59 -16.69 -1.11 6.03
N THR A 60 -17.41 -0.16 6.61
CA THR A 60 -16.85 0.95 7.39
C THR A 60 -15.88 0.45 8.45
N GLY A 61 -14.71 1.07 8.51
CA GLY A 61 -13.61 0.71 9.40
C GLY A 61 -12.67 -0.35 8.86
N GLN A 62 -13.08 -1.14 7.86
CA GLN A 62 -12.16 -2.08 7.23
C GLN A 62 -11.10 -1.33 6.42
N HIS A 63 -9.86 -1.82 6.47
CA HIS A 63 -8.73 -1.18 5.84
C HIS A 63 -7.73 -2.18 5.28
N VAL A 64 -6.97 -1.73 4.29
CA VAL A 64 -5.99 -2.56 3.57
C VAL A 64 -4.70 -1.81 3.30
N ALA A 65 -3.58 -2.50 3.41
CA ALA A 65 -2.29 -2.03 2.92
C ALA A 65 -1.85 -2.88 1.72
N VAL A 66 -1.62 -2.23 0.59
CA VAL A 66 -1.10 -2.85 -0.64
C VAL A 66 0.39 -2.57 -0.72
N ILE A 67 1.22 -3.61 -0.55
CA ILE A 67 2.68 -3.48 -0.47
C ILE A 67 3.33 -4.06 -1.73
N GLY A 68 3.62 -3.17 -2.65
CA GLY A 68 4.41 -3.41 -3.85
C GLY A 68 5.76 -2.71 -3.79
N THR A 69 6.18 -2.04 -4.86
CA THR A 69 7.34 -1.12 -4.87
C THR A 69 7.18 -0.03 -3.83
N SER A 70 6.00 0.56 -3.77
CA SER A 70 5.51 1.49 -2.74
C SER A 70 4.51 0.80 -1.82
N VAL A 71 4.04 1.49 -0.80
CA VAL A 71 2.87 1.08 -0.01
C VAL A 71 1.75 2.08 -0.21
N ASN A 72 0.53 1.57 -0.41
CA ASN A 72 -0.70 2.34 -0.31
C ASN A 72 -1.55 1.70 0.79
N TRP A 73 -2.02 2.53 1.70
CA TRP A 73 -2.97 2.13 2.73
C TRP A 73 -4.25 2.93 2.57
N GLY A 74 -5.38 2.29 2.77
CA GLY A 74 -6.65 2.97 2.72
C GLY A 74 -7.73 2.28 3.55
N VAL A 75 -8.74 3.05 3.87
CA VAL A 75 -9.84 2.69 4.77
C VAL A 75 -11.19 3.12 4.19
N VAL A 76 -12.18 2.25 4.34
CA VAL A 76 -13.59 2.57 4.04
C VAL A 76 -14.23 3.22 5.26
N HIS A 77 -14.93 4.33 5.05
CA HIS A 77 -15.62 5.06 6.12
C HIS A 77 -16.84 5.79 5.58
N GLU A 78 -17.67 6.32 6.48
CA GLU A 78 -18.82 7.16 6.15
C GLU A 78 -18.44 8.64 6.13
N GLY A 79 -19.12 9.40 5.27
CA GLY A 79 -18.95 10.84 5.15
C GLY A 79 -17.62 11.27 4.53
N PHE A 80 -17.50 12.56 4.18
CA PHE A 80 -16.26 13.16 3.66
C PHE A 80 -15.47 13.79 4.80
N PRO A 81 -14.32 13.23 5.19
CA PRO A 81 -13.49 13.82 6.23
C PRO A 81 -12.84 15.12 5.73
N LYS A 82 -12.66 16.07 6.63
CA LYS A 82 -11.93 17.32 6.32
C LYS A 82 -10.40 17.15 6.30
N ASN A 83 -9.92 15.90 6.36
CA ASN A 83 -8.50 15.61 6.37
C ASN A 83 -7.90 15.90 4.98
N ARG A 84 -6.90 16.79 4.94
CA ARG A 84 -6.17 17.13 3.71
C ARG A 84 -4.93 16.26 3.47
N THR A 85 -4.60 15.39 4.40
CA THR A 85 -3.42 14.53 4.34
C THR A 85 -3.65 13.30 3.46
N LEU A 86 -4.88 12.77 3.49
CA LEU A 86 -5.30 11.63 2.68
C LEU A 86 -6.09 12.08 1.45
N VAL A 87 -6.01 11.28 0.40
CA VAL A 87 -6.89 11.42 -0.77
C VAL A 87 -8.19 10.69 -0.47
N THR A 88 -9.32 11.37 -0.62
CA THR A 88 -10.64 10.79 -0.36
C THR A 88 -11.50 10.81 -1.62
N MET A 89 -12.18 9.70 -1.88
CA MET A 89 -13.10 9.55 -3.01
C MET A 89 -14.29 8.67 -2.63
N PRO A 90 -15.42 8.72 -3.38
CA PRO A 90 -16.53 7.80 -3.17
C PRO A 90 -16.06 6.34 -3.30
N TYR A 91 -16.60 5.48 -2.43
CA TYR A 91 -16.30 4.06 -2.50
C TYR A 91 -17.16 3.38 -3.57
N VAL A 92 -16.61 2.35 -4.23
CA VAL A 92 -17.34 1.64 -5.32
C VAL A 92 -18.59 0.92 -4.84
N LYS A 93 -18.63 0.52 -3.56
CA LYS A 93 -19.84 0.00 -2.91
C LYS A 93 -20.49 1.15 -2.13
N GLU A 94 -21.74 1.46 -2.45
CA GLU A 94 -22.53 2.50 -1.76
C GLU A 94 -21.87 3.91 -1.84
N PRO A 95 -21.58 4.43 -3.06
CA PRO A 95 -20.77 5.63 -3.26
C PRO A 95 -21.41 6.93 -2.72
N LEU A 96 -22.70 6.93 -2.41
CA LEU A 96 -23.39 8.06 -1.79
C LEU A 96 -23.25 8.07 -0.25
N GLU A 97 -22.90 6.94 0.34
CA GLU A 97 -22.84 6.75 1.79
C GLU A 97 -21.41 6.52 2.27
N LYS A 98 -20.62 5.78 1.48
CA LYS A 98 -19.27 5.36 1.83
C LYS A 98 -18.21 6.07 1.01
N CYS A 99 -17.12 6.41 1.66
CA CYS A 99 -15.91 6.95 1.08
C CYS A 99 -14.73 6.01 1.32
N TYR A 100 -13.73 6.14 0.46
CA TYR A 100 -12.44 5.53 0.61
C TYR A 100 -11.39 6.61 0.74
N SER A 101 -10.71 6.66 1.89
CA SER A 101 -9.56 7.52 2.10
C SER A 101 -8.28 6.72 2.07
N TYR A 102 -7.27 7.21 1.35
CA TYR A 102 -6.00 6.52 1.24
C TYR A 102 -4.82 7.46 1.26
N GLY A 103 -3.69 6.92 1.70
CA GLY A 103 -2.39 7.54 1.64
C GLY A 103 -1.34 6.49 1.29
N GLY A 104 -0.12 6.94 0.97
CA GLY A 104 0.92 5.99 0.61
C GLY A 104 2.32 6.56 0.78
N ALA A 105 3.27 5.67 1.12
CA ALA A 105 4.68 5.96 1.11
C ALA A 105 5.30 5.56 -0.24
N SER A 106 6.23 6.38 -0.70
CA SER A 106 6.86 6.22 -2.02
C SER A 106 7.72 4.96 -2.11
N THR A 107 8.33 4.56 -1.00
CA THR A 107 9.26 3.43 -0.96
C THR A 107 8.79 2.39 0.06
N ALA A 108 8.58 1.15 -0.40
CA ALA A 108 8.25 0.00 0.45
C ALA A 108 9.03 -1.24 0.01
N GLY A 109 8.47 -2.14 -0.79
CA GLY A 109 9.15 -3.34 -1.29
C GLY A 109 10.35 -3.04 -2.19
N ALA A 110 10.46 -1.81 -2.71
CA ALA A 110 11.67 -1.36 -3.41
C ALA A 110 12.90 -1.35 -2.49
N LEU A 111 12.74 -1.07 -1.19
CA LEU A 111 13.85 -0.90 -0.27
C LEU A 111 14.56 -2.24 0.08
N PRO A 112 13.86 -3.31 0.50
CA PRO A 112 14.49 -4.63 0.63
C PRO A 112 15.08 -5.13 -0.70
N ARG A 113 14.48 -4.80 -1.86
CA ARG A 113 15.04 -5.12 -3.17
C ARG A 113 16.35 -4.39 -3.40
N TRP A 114 16.39 -3.08 -3.18
CA TRP A 114 17.62 -2.28 -3.27
C TRP A 114 18.72 -2.83 -2.37
N PHE A 115 18.39 -3.20 -1.13
CA PHE A 115 19.36 -3.79 -0.21
C PHE A 115 19.89 -5.13 -0.73
N ARG A 116 19.01 -6.03 -1.18
CA ARG A 116 19.41 -7.31 -1.78
C ARG A 116 20.36 -7.11 -2.96
N ASP A 117 20.00 -6.20 -3.85
CA ASP A 117 20.72 -6.02 -5.11
C ASP A 117 22.12 -5.41 -4.91
N ASN A 118 22.32 -4.61 -3.86
CA ASN A 118 23.57 -3.91 -3.61
C ASN A 118 24.43 -4.52 -2.48
N PHE A 119 23.85 -5.29 -1.55
CA PHE A 119 24.57 -5.75 -0.36
C PHE A 119 24.43 -7.25 -0.07
N ALA A 120 23.67 -8.00 -0.85
CA ALA A 120 23.41 -9.43 -0.61
C ALA A 120 23.90 -10.31 -1.76
N GLU A 121 25.12 -10.10 -2.24
CA GLU A 121 25.70 -10.84 -3.36
C GLU A 121 25.78 -12.33 -3.08
N ARG A 122 26.25 -12.73 -1.90
CA ARG A 122 26.34 -14.14 -1.49
C ARG A 122 24.97 -14.84 -1.47
N GLU A 123 23.94 -14.16 -0.99
CA GLU A 123 22.58 -14.69 -0.94
C GLU A 123 22.00 -14.83 -2.36
N LYS A 124 22.32 -13.93 -3.28
CA LYS A 124 21.94 -14.01 -4.71
C LYS A 124 22.69 -15.13 -5.43
N GLU A 125 23.97 -15.31 -5.16
CA GLU A 125 24.76 -16.44 -5.70
C GLU A 125 24.21 -17.78 -5.21
N ALA A 126 23.89 -17.88 -3.91
CA ALA A 126 23.25 -19.06 -3.33
C ALA A 126 21.86 -19.35 -3.95
N GLU A 127 21.06 -18.31 -4.18
CA GLU A 127 19.76 -18.43 -4.87
C GLU A 127 19.95 -19.00 -6.29
N SER A 128 20.92 -18.50 -7.04
CA SER A 128 21.23 -18.96 -8.39
C SER A 128 21.71 -20.43 -8.41
N ALA A 129 22.43 -20.84 -7.39
CA ALA A 129 22.98 -22.19 -7.29
C ALA A 129 21.99 -23.24 -6.75
N THR A 130 21.10 -22.86 -5.83
CA THR A 130 20.26 -23.78 -5.08
C THR A 130 18.75 -23.59 -5.31
N GLY A 131 18.33 -22.46 -5.92
CA GLY A 131 16.93 -22.05 -6.04
C GLY A 131 16.31 -21.51 -4.73
N GLN A 132 17.07 -21.46 -3.65
CA GLN A 132 16.57 -20.91 -2.37
C GLN A 132 16.56 -19.40 -2.41
N SER A 133 15.41 -18.76 -2.15
CA SER A 133 15.24 -17.32 -2.21
C SER A 133 16.23 -16.56 -1.34
N SER A 134 16.93 -15.60 -1.94
CA SER A 134 17.83 -14.68 -1.25
C SER A 134 17.12 -13.85 -0.16
N TYR A 135 15.84 -13.49 -0.37
CA TYR A 135 15.03 -12.84 0.65
C TYR A 135 14.78 -13.76 1.86
N ALA A 136 14.53 -15.05 1.64
CA ALA A 136 14.35 -15.99 2.75
C ALA A 136 15.62 -16.13 3.59
N ALA A 137 16.80 -16.13 2.97
CA ALA A 137 18.09 -16.15 3.68
C ALA A 137 18.31 -14.86 4.49
N LEU A 138 17.98 -13.70 3.93
CA LEU A 138 18.03 -12.41 4.62
C LEU A 138 17.04 -12.36 5.79
N ASP A 139 15.83 -12.87 5.62
CA ASP A 139 14.81 -12.94 6.67
C ASP A 139 15.27 -13.81 7.84
N VAL A 140 15.88 -14.98 7.58
CA VAL A 140 16.43 -15.86 8.63
C VAL A 140 17.53 -15.13 9.44
N ALA A 141 18.40 -14.36 8.79
CA ALA A 141 19.41 -13.58 9.48
C ALA A 141 18.81 -12.44 10.30
N ALA A 142 17.86 -11.70 9.73
CA ALA A 142 17.19 -10.57 10.36
C ALA A 142 16.27 -10.98 11.52
N ALA A 143 15.71 -12.20 11.48
CA ALA A 143 14.88 -12.72 12.56
C ALA A 143 15.62 -12.92 13.89
N ARG A 144 16.97 -12.99 13.84
CA ARG A 144 17.83 -13.09 15.04
C ARG A 144 18.11 -11.74 15.67
N ILE A 145 17.81 -10.65 14.99
CA ILE A 145 18.00 -9.29 15.47
C ILE A 145 16.74 -8.87 16.25
N PRO A 146 16.90 -8.30 17.44
CA PRO A 146 15.76 -7.87 18.25
C PRO A 146 14.96 -6.75 17.56
N ALA A 147 13.71 -6.59 17.97
CA ALA A 147 12.89 -5.47 17.53
C ALA A 147 13.55 -4.13 17.88
N GLY A 148 13.51 -3.17 16.94
CA GLY A 148 14.23 -1.90 17.05
C GLY A 148 15.69 -1.98 16.61
N SER A 149 16.13 -3.14 16.05
CA SER A 149 17.43 -3.32 15.38
C SER A 149 18.62 -2.79 16.19
N ASP A 150 18.59 -2.98 17.54
CA ASP A 150 19.58 -2.46 18.50
C ASP A 150 19.84 -0.94 18.39
N GLY A 151 18.77 -0.18 18.11
CA GLY A 151 18.82 1.29 18.01
C GLY A 151 19.15 1.80 16.60
N LEU A 152 19.23 0.92 15.60
CA LEU A 152 19.40 1.33 14.22
C LEU A 152 18.05 1.71 13.60
N LEU A 153 17.93 2.94 13.12
CA LEU A 153 16.73 3.44 12.46
C LEU A 153 17.01 3.76 11.00
N VAL A 154 16.08 3.36 10.12
CA VAL A 154 16.08 3.73 8.70
C VAL A 154 14.90 4.66 8.42
N LEU A 155 15.14 5.78 7.74
CA LEU A 155 14.10 6.59 7.12
C LEU A 155 13.91 6.11 5.67
N PRO A 156 12.74 5.59 5.28
CA PRO A 156 12.58 4.89 4.00
C PRO A 156 12.34 5.82 2.79
N TYR A 157 12.77 7.07 2.85
CA TYR A 157 12.44 8.11 1.88
C TYR A 157 13.34 8.11 0.64
N PHE A 158 13.70 6.93 0.13
CA PHE A 158 14.67 6.77 -0.97
C PHE A 158 14.19 7.33 -2.31
N MET A 159 12.88 7.52 -2.47
CA MET A 159 12.27 8.10 -3.68
C MET A 159 11.46 9.38 -3.37
N GLY A 160 11.91 10.17 -2.38
CA GLY A 160 11.06 11.19 -1.80
C GLY A 160 9.96 10.57 -0.94
N GLU A 161 9.06 11.38 -0.39
CA GLU A 161 7.94 10.86 0.39
C GLU A 161 6.63 11.56 0.04
N ARG A 162 5.57 10.75 0.10
CA ARG A 162 4.19 11.19 -0.07
C ARG A 162 3.53 11.41 1.30
N CYS A 163 2.40 10.81 1.54
CA CYS A 163 1.63 10.92 2.77
C CYS A 163 2.39 10.33 3.98
N PRO A 164 2.41 11.02 5.10
CA PRO A 164 1.84 12.35 5.36
C PRO A 164 2.80 13.52 5.15
N ILE A 165 4.03 13.28 4.73
CA ILE A 165 5.13 14.26 4.69
C ILE A 165 5.04 15.18 3.47
N TRP A 166 4.69 14.64 2.28
CA TRP A 166 4.55 15.34 1.01
C TRP A 166 5.81 16.13 0.61
N ASP A 167 6.99 15.49 0.74
CA ASP A 167 8.28 16.06 0.36
C ASP A 167 9.01 15.19 -0.66
N VAL A 168 9.07 15.65 -1.90
CA VAL A 168 9.78 15.00 -3.01
C VAL A 168 11.30 15.02 -2.84
N ASN A 169 11.82 15.90 -1.98
CA ASN A 169 13.24 16.02 -1.70
C ASN A 169 13.70 15.21 -0.47
N ALA A 170 12.78 14.58 0.26
CA ALA A 170 13.14 13.67 1.33
C ALA A 170 14.05 12.55 0.82
N ARG A 171 15.02 12.14 1.64
CA ARG A 171 16.01 11.11 1.27
C ARG A 171 16.10 10.05 2.33
N GLY A 172 16.42 8.83 1.87
CA GLY A 172 16.70 7.69 2.74
C GLY A 172 17.88 7.99 3.66
N THR A 173 17.75 7.60 4.92
CA THR A 173 18.78 7.87 5.93
C THR A 173 18.89 6.67 6.85
N ILE A 174 20.11 6.34 7.26
CA ILE A 174 20.39 5.31 8.27
C ILE A 174 21.00 6.02 9.47
N LEU A 175 20.34 5.92 10.62
CA LEU A 175 20.72 6.59 11.87
C LEU A 175 21.12 5.56 12.93
N GLY A 176 22.11 5.89 13.76
CA GLY A 176 22.50 5.06 14.90
C GLY A 176 23.50 3.96 14.57
N LEU A 177 24.17 3.98 13.41
CA LEU A 177 25.19 2.98 13.07
C LEU A 177 26.38 3.02 14.05
N THR A 178 26.74 1.83 14.52
CA THR A 178 27.93 1.58 15.33
C THR A 178 28.68 0.36 14.79
N LEU A 179 29.86 0.06 15.31
CA LEU A 179 30.63 -1.14 14.93
C LEU A 179 29.95 -2.46 15.34
N HIS A 180 28.93 -2.42 16.19
CA HIS A 180 28.14 -3.59 16.56
C HIS A 180 27.17 -4.03 15.46
N HIS A 181 26.71 -3.11 14.62
CA HIS A 181 25.70 -3.39 13.64
C HIS A 181 26.25 -4.16 12.43
N SER A 182 25.60 -5.27 12.11
CA SER A 182 25.89 -6.12 10.94
C SER A 182 24.91 -5.85 9.80
N LYS A 183 25.16 -6.49 8.66
CA LYS A 183 24.23 -6.53 7.51
C LYS A 183 22.80 -6.92 7.92
N ALA A 184 22.66 -7.89 8.84
CA ALA A 184 21.36 -8.36 9.31
C ALA A 184 20.59 -7.25 10.07
N HIS A 185 21.28 -6.43 10.86
CA HIS A 185 20.67 -5.28 11.57
C HIS A 185 20.13 -4.26 10.56
N VAL A 186 20.92 -3.92 9.53
CA VAL A 186 20.50 -2.97 8.49
C VAL A 186 19.27 -3.50 7.75
N TYR A 187 19.26 -4.79 7.38
CA TYR A 187 18.11 -5.38 6.70
C TYR A 187 16.87 -5.42 7.61
N ARG A 188 17.03 -5.76 8.89
CA ARG A 188 15.95 -5.71 9.88
C ARG A 188 15.38 -4.29 10.02
N ALA A 189 16.25 -3.28 10.18
CA ALA A 189 15.83 -1.88 10.27
C ALA A 189 15.11 -1.39 8.99
N ILE A 190 15.49 -1.90 7.82
CA ILE A 190 14.79 -1.66 6.55
C ILE A 190 13.36 -2.21 6.62
N LEU A 191 13.16 -3.45 7.05
CA LEU A 191 11.81 -4.02 7.17
C LEU A 191 10.95 -3.25 8.16
N GLU A 192 11.52 -2.87 9.31
CA GLU A 192 10.87 -2.08 10.33
C GLU A 192 10.50 -0.67 9.84
N SER A 193 11.38 -0.03 9.07
CA SER A 193 11.15 1.33 8.56
C SER A 193 9.91 1.45 7.69
N VAL A 194 9.64 0.44 6.87
CA VAL A 194 8.42 0.41 6.04
C VAL A 194 7.17 0.22 6.91
N ALA A 195 7.26 -0.57 7.96
CA ALA A 195 6.15 -0.74 8.90
C ALA A 195 5.89 0.56 9.69
N TYR A 196 6.94 1.28 10.10
CA TYR A 196 6.80 2.60 10.74
C TYR A 196 6.19 3.64 9.78
N ALA A 197 6.60 3.65 8.51
CA ALA A 197 6.00 4.53 7.51
C ALA A 197 4.50 4.21 7.32
N LEU A 198 4.12 2.93 7.27
CA LEU A 198 2.72 2.54 7.22
C LEU A 198 1.95 3.01 8.47
N ARG A 199 2.50 2.81 9.66
CA ARG A 199 1.90 3.31 10.90
C ARG A 199 1.74 4.82 10.90
N HIS A 200 2.72 5.57 10.41
CA HIS A 200 2.64 7.02 10.28
C HIS A 200 1.50 7.46 9.37
N ILE A 201 1.25 6.75 8.25
CA ILE A 201 0.10 6.99 7.38
C ILE A 201 -1.21 6.72 8.13
N VAL A 202 -1.29 5.60 8.85
CA VAL A 202 -2.47 5.22 9.64
C VAL A 202 -2.77 6.27 10.71
N GLU A 203 -1.76 6.73 11.43
CA GLU A 203 -1.90 7.75 12.48
C GLU A 203 -2.27 9.12 11.91
N ALA A 204 -1.86 9.44 10.67
CA ALA A 204 -2.28 10.66 9.98
C ALA A 204 -3.78 10.69 9.64
N THR A 205 -4.47 9.60 9.87
CA THR A 205 -5.93 9.48 9.66
C THR A 205 -6.75 10.14 10.78
N GLU A 206 -6.26 11.14 11.49
CA GLU A 206 -6.79 11.83 12.70
C GLU A 206 -8.27 12.25 12.68
N THR A 207 -9.14 11.54 12.04
CA THR A 207 -10.48 12.04 11.66
C THR A 207 -11.61 11.37 12.39
N GLY A 208 -11.34 10.64 13.48
CA GLY A 208 -12.39 9.89 14.17
C GLY A 208 -12.84 8.62 13.44
N ILE A 209 -12.15 8.24 12.36
CA ILE A 209 -12.40 6.96 11.69
C ILE A 209 -11.93 5.84 12.62
N GLN A 210 -12.86 5.03 13.10
CA GLN A 210 -12.55 3.84 13.88
C GLN A 210 -12.08 2.74 12.94
N LEU A 211 -10.83 2.34 13.10
CA LEU A 211 -10.25 1.23 12.34
C LEU A 211 -10.70 -0.11 12.93
N GLY A 212 -11.24 -0.96 12.07
CA GLY A 212 -11.53 -2.36 12.40
C GLY A 212 -10.26 -3.19 12.49
N LYS A 213 -10.38 -4.42 12.99
CA LYS A 213 -9.32 -5.43 12.99
C LYS A 213 -9.82 -6.67 12.26
N PRO A 214 -8.98 -7.37 11.50
CA PRO A 214 -7.55 -7.14 11.22
C PRO A 214 -7.28 -6.02 10.17
N CYS A 215 -6.01 -5.62 10.03
CA CYS A 215 -5.52 -4.89 8.86
C CYS A 215 -5.24 -5.89 7.75
N THR A 216 -5.92 -5.79 6.63
CA THR A 216 -5.61 -6.65 5.47
C THR A 216 -4.32 -6.19 4.81
N ILE A 217 -3.35 -7.09 4.60
CA ILE A 217 -2.14 -6.80 3.81
C ILE A 217 -2.14 -7.66 2.56
N VAL A 218 -1.87 -7.02 1.41
CA VAL A 218 -1.74 -7.69 0.11
C VAL A 218 -0.45 -7.27 -0.58
N GLY A 219 0.05 -8.14 -1.47
CA GLY A 219 1.25 -7.86 -2.27
C GLY A 219 2.44 -8.73 -1.91
N GLY A 220 3.61 -8.40 -2.49
CA GLY A 220 4.81 -9.24 -2.38
C GLY A 220 5.36 -9.42 -0.96
N ALA A 221 5.10 -8.48 -0.07
CA ALA A 221 5.51 -8.53 1.33
C ALA A 221 4.94 -9.74 2.10
N THR A 222 3.76 -10.24 1.71
CA THR A 222 3.09 -11.37 2.37
C THR A 222 3.87 -12.69 2.27
N LYS A 223 4.88 -12.76 1.41
CA LYS A 223 5.78 -13.92 1.30
C LYS A 223 6.78 -14.02 2.46
N SER A 224 7.01 -12.94 3.21
CA SER A 224 7.91 -12.88 4.37
C SER A 224 7.10 -12.95 5.66
N ARG A 225 7.18 -14.08 6.37
CA ARG A 225 6.56 -14.22 7.71
C ARG A 225 7.15 -13.24 8.72
N LEU A 226 8.47 -12.98 8.64
CA LEU A 226 9.12 -12.00 9.48
C LEU A 226 8.53 -10.61 9.29
N TRP A 227 8.37 -10.21 8.04
CA TRP A 227 7.85 -8.87 7.73
C TRP A 227 6.39 -8.73 8.14
N MET A 228 5.57 -9.79 7.97
CA MET A 228 4.19 -9.79 8.48
C MET A 228 4.15 -9.64 10.01
N GLN A 229 5.02 -10.34 10.74
CA GLN A 229 5.10 -10.17 12.18
C GLN A 229 5.50 -8.74 12.57
N ILE A 230 6.47 -8.15 11.89
CA ILE A 230 6.88 -6.75 12.10
C ILE A 230 5.70 -5.80 11.89
N PHE A 231 4.92 -5.98 10.82
CA PHE A 231 3.74 -5.17 10.58
C PHE A 231 2.69 -5.32 11.69
N ALA A 232 2.41 -6.55 12.11
CA ALA A 232 1.47 -6.82 13.20
C ALA A 232 1.90 -6.14 14.50
N ASP A 233 3.18 -6.26 14.86
CA ASP A 233 3.76 -5.67 16.08
C ASP A 233 3.72 -4.13 16.04
N VAL A 234 4.12 -3.54 14.92
CA VAL A 234 4.17 -2.08 14.75
C VAL A 234 2.78 -1.47 14.71
N LEU A 235 1.83 -2.10 14.02
CA LEU A 235 0.45 -1.62 13.94
C LEU A 235 -0.38 -1.94 15.19
N GLY A 236 0.08 -2.85 16.04
CA GLY A 236 -0.68 -3.33 17.21
C GLY A 236 -2.01 -3.99 16.82
N SER A 237 -2.04 -4.62 15.65
CA SER A 237 -3.23 -5.23 15.07
C SER A 237 -2.88 -6.58 14.42
N PRO A 238 -3.77 -7.58 14.49
CA PRO A 238 -3.69 -8.75 13.64
C PRO A 238 -3.65 -8.36 12.16
N ILE A 239 -3.01 -9.20 11.36
CA ILE A 239 -2.91 -9.03 9.91
C ILE A 239 -3.51 -10.25 9.22
#